data_7b1d8c28d5d096dee122657aff81e968
#
_entry.id   7b1d8c28d5d096dee122657aff81e968
#
_cell.length_a   1.000
_cell.length_b   1.000
_cell.length_c   1.000
_cell.angle_alpha   90.00
_cell.angle_beta   90.00
_cell.angle_gamma   90.00
#
_symmetry.space_group_name_H-M   'P 1'
#
loop_
_entity.id
_entity.type
_entity.pdbx_description
1 polymer ?
#
loop_
_entity_poly.entity_id
_entity_poly.type
_entity_poly.pdbx_seq_one_letter_code
_entity_poly.pdbx_strand_id
1 'polypeptide(L)'
;AIEIIIVDGGSEDNTPAIIQKYIQQNSTDYITLITAPKGRAKQMNTGAAIAKGAILYFLHADSFPPKGYDQDIMNEVSKGNLAGCFRMRFDSNHWWLRLASWLTQFSWRACRGGDQSQFITKELFEKLGKYDERFIIYEDNDLINKLYARDEFVVINKKITTSSRRYKNNGIWKLQYHFWAIYVKKWLGASAEELHEYYKKKIVS
;
A
#
# COMPACT_ATOMS: atom_id res chain seq x y z
N ALA A 1 -9.71 -19.94 -2.24
CA ALA A 1 -10.12 -19.13 -3.39
C ALA A 1 -9.61 -17.71 -3.22
N ILE A 2 -9.19 -17.06 -4.31
CA ILE A 2 -8.73 -15.67 -4.32
C ILE A 2 -9.79 -14.87 -5.08
N GLU A 3 -10.10 -13.67 -4.58
CA GLU A 3 -10.84 -12.64 -5.31
C GLU A 3 -9.93 -11.43 -5.52
N ILE A 4 -10.11 -10.73 -6.63
CA ILE A 4 -9.37 -9.50 -6.93
C ILE A 4 -10.39 -8.38 -7.10
N ILE A 5 -10.28 -7.36 -6.27
CA ILE A 5 -11.14 -6.18 -6.31
C ILE A 5 -10.29 -5.00 -6.77
N ILE A 6 -10.56 -4.53 -7.97
CA ILE A 6 -9.92 -3.35 -8.54
C ILE A 6 -10.81 -2.15 -8.25
N VAL A 7 -10.27 -1.16 -7.55
CA VAL A 7 -11.03 0.03 -7.14
C VAL A 7 -10.49 1.24 -7.90
N ASP A 8 -11.26 1.70 -8.87
CA ASP A 8 -10.94 2.89 -9.64
C ASP A 8 -11.34 4.17 -8.88
N GLY A 9 -10.44 5.11 -8.78
CA GLY A 9 -10.64 6.39 -8.09
C GLY A 9 -11.19 7.51 -8.99
N GLY A 10 -11.85 7.16 -10.09
CA GLY A 10 -12.33 8.12 -11.09
C GLY A 10 -11.25 8.45 -12.11
N SER A 11 -10.69 7.43 -12.77
CA SER A 11 -9.72 7.62 -13.87
C SER A 11 -10.41 8.29 -15.07
N GLU A 12 -9.75 9.28 -15.63
CA GLU A 12 -10.22 10.03 -16.81
C GLU A 12 -9.66 9.43 -18.13
N ASP A 13 -8.78 8.45 -18.01
CA ASP A 13 -8.20 7.73 -19.14
C ASP A 13 -8.91 6.41 -19.43
N ASN A 14 -8.36 5.61 -20.35
CA ASN A 14 -8.94 4.32 -20.74
C ASN A 14 -8.76 3.19 -19.70
N THR A 15 -8.27 3.47 -18.48
CA THR A 15 -8.00 2.45 -17.47
C THR A 15 -9.23 1.56 -17.18
N PRO A 16 -10.43 2.11 -16.87
CA PRO A 16 -11.60 1.28 -16.60
C PRO A 16 -12.02 0.41 -17.79
N ALA A 17 -11.95 0.97 -19.00
CA ALA A 17 -12.31 0.24 -20.22
C ALA A 17 -11.36 -0.92 -20.52
N ILE A 18 -10.06 -0.72 -20.28
CA ILE A 18 -9.04 -1.77 -20.43
C ILE A 18 -9.29 -2.91 -19.45
N ILE A 19 -9.60 -2.58 -18.18
CA ILE A 19 -9.88 -3.59 -17.15
C ILE A 19 -11.16 -4.37 -17.48
N GLN A 20 -12.23 -3.68 -17.84
CA GLN A 20 -13.49 -4.34 -18.24
C GLN A 20 -13.31 -5.28 -19.43
N LYS A 21 -12.58 -4.83 -20.45
CA LYS A 21 -12.26 -5.66 -21.62
C LYS A 21 -11.47 -6.90 -21.21
N TYR A 22 -10.49 -6.76 -20.30
CA TYR A 22 -9.73 -7.91 -19.80
C TYR A 22 -10.61 -8.93 -19.09
N ILE A 23 -11.51 -8.47 -18.19
CA ILE A 23 -12.43 -9.33 -17.44
C ILE A 23 -13.33 -10.12 -18.43
N GLN A 24 -13.90 -9.43 -19.42
CA GLN A 24 -14.78 -10.06 -20.43
C GLN A 24 -14.05 -11.08 -21.30
N GLN A 25 -12.85 -10.74 -21.78
CA GLN A 25 -12.08 -11.60 -22.68
C GLN A 25 -11.54 -12.88 -22.02
N ASN A 26 -11.28 -12.83 -20.71
CA ASN A 26 -10.67 -13.95 -19.99
C ASN A 26 -11.67 -14.70 -19.09
N SER A 27 -12.96 -14.33 -19.10
CA SER A 27 -14.02 -14.94 -18.28
C SER A 27 -13.60 -15.08 -16.81
N THR A 28 -13.06 -13.99 -16.24
CA THR A 28 -12.47 -14.00 -14.89
C THR A 28 -13.50 -13.58 -13.85
N ASP A 29 -14.32 -14.53 -13.39
CA ASP A 29 -15.40 -14.29 -12.41
C ASP A 29 -14.86 -13.87 -11.00
N TYR A 30 -13.56 -14.04 -10.78
CA TYR A 30 -12.89 -13.67 -9.53
C TYR A 30 -12.35 -12.24 -9.52
N ILE A 31 -12.47 -11.49 -10.63
CA ILE A 31 -12.06 -10.08 -10.72
C ILE A 31 -13.29 -9.19 -10.76
N THR A 32 -13.35 -8.22 -9.85
CA THR A 32 -14.42 -7.22 -9.80
C THR A 32 -13.81 -5.82 -9.95
N LEU A 33 -14.36 -5.02 -10.87
CA LEU A 33 -14.03 -3.60 -10.99
C LEU A 33 -15.15 -2.78 -10.35
N ILE A 34 -14.78 -1.87 -9.44
CA ILE A 34 -15.70 -0.91 -8.82
C ILE A 34 -15.10 0.48 -8.88
N THR A 35 -15.95 1.50 -8.73
CA THR A 35 -15.54 2.91 -8.61
C THR A 35 -15.72 3.39 -7.18
N ALA A 36 -14.78 4.20 -6.70
CA ALA A 36 -14.85 4.86 -5.40
C ALA A 36 -14.44 6.33 -5.53
N PRO A 37 -14.74 7.18 -4.54
CA PRO A 37 -14.21 8.53 -4.50
C PRO A 37 -12.68 8.52 -4.51
N LYS A 38 -12.09 9.53 -5.17
CA LYS A 38 -10.64 9.69 -5.25
C LYS A 38 -10.00 9.78 -3.87
N GLY A 39 -8.96 8.96 -3.64
CA GLY A 39 -8.20 8.90 -2.40
C GLY A 39 -7.87 7.46 -2.02
N ARG A 40 -6.59 7.17 -1.74
CA ARG A 40 -6.10 5.80 -1.50
C ARG A 40 -6.83 5.13 -0.33
N ALA A 41 -6.97 5.83 0.81
CA ALA A 41 -7.72 5.32 1.96
C ALA A 41 -9.16 4.96 1.59
N LYS A 42 -9.86 5.86 0.89
CA LYS A 42 -11.24 5.64 0.45
C LYS A 42 -11.37 4.44 -0.48
N GLN A 43 -10.49 4.35 -1.47
CA GLN A 43 -10.48 3.22 -2.41
C GLN A 43 -10.20 1.89 -1.71
N MET A 44 -9.20 1.84 -0.82
CA MET A 44 -8.86 0.65 -0.04
C MET A 44 -10.00 0.23 0.90
N ASN A 45 -10.62 1.19 1.60
CA ASN A 45 -11.78 0.92 2.46
C ASN A 45 -12.99 0.42 1.66
N THR A 46 -13.27 1.02 0.49
CA THR A 46 -14.37 0.60 -0.38
C THR A 46 -14.16 -0.83 -0.87
N GLY A 47 -12.94 -1.16 -1.31
CA GLY A 47 -12.59 -2.54 -1.70
C GLY A 47 -12.74 -3.53 -0.55
N ALA A 48 -12.23 -3.18 0.63
CA ALA A 48 -12.32 -4.01 1.82
C ALA A 48 -13.76 -4.27 2.27
N ALA A 49 -14.67 -3.30 2.09
CA ALA A 49 -16.05 -3.42 2.49
C ALA A 49 -16.81 -4.53 1.72
N ILE A 50 -16.51 -4.69 0.43
CA ILE A 50 -17.15 -5.71 -0.42
C ILE A 50 -16.38 -7.03 -0.45
N ALA A 51 -15.13 -7.05 0.03
CA ALA A 51 -14.31 -8.25 0.07
C ALA A 51 -14.98 -9.35 0.91
N LYS A 52 -15.01 -10.57 0.38
CA LYS A 52 -15.57 -11.76 1.03
C LYS A 52 -14.51 -12.56 1.79
N GLY A 53 -13.25 -12.38 1.42
CA GLY A 53 -12.12 -13.09 2.02
C GLY A 53 -11.85 -12.67 3.46
N ALA A 54 -11.41 -13.62 4.29
CA ALA A 54 -11.01 -13.37 5.68
C ALA A 54 -9.68 -12.60 5.79
N ILE A 55 -8.88 -12.60 4.73
CA ILE A 55 -7.59 -11.90 4.65
C ILE A 55 -7.67 -10.87 3.53
N LEU A 56 -7.36 -9.63 3.84
CA LEU A 56 -7.24 -8.53 2.89
C LEU A 56 -5.77 -8.36 2.51
N TYR A 57 -5.50 -8.17 1.22
CA TYR A 57 -4.18 -7.83 0.73
C TYR A 57 -4.26 -6.56 -0.13
N PHE A 58 -3.78 -5.46 0.42
CA PHE A 58 -3.74 -4.17 -0.25
C PHE A 58 -2.49 -4.07 -1.12
N LEU A 59 -2.69 -3.92 -2.42
CA LEU A 59 -1.64 -3.89 -3.43
C LEU A 59 -1.81 -2.68 -4.34
N HIS A 60 -0.74 -1.91 -4.55
CA HIS A 60 -0.74 -0.82 -5.52
C HIS A 60 -0.65 -1.36 -6.95
N ALA A 61 -1.29 -0.68 -7.90
CA ALA A 61 -1.37 -1.11 -9.31
C ALA A 61 -0.01 -1.17 -10.03
N ASP A 62 1.02 -0.51 -9.49
CA ASP A 62 2.39 -0.50 -10.01
C ASP A 62 3.36 -1.38 -9.20
N SER A 63 2.82 -2.30 -8.42
CA SER A 63 3.58 -3.23 -7.58
C SER A 63 3.33 -4.68 -7.98
N PHE A 64 4.39 -5.48 -8.00
CA PHE A 64 4.40 -6.87 -8.44
C PHE A 64 4.81 -7.78 -7.28
N PRO A 65 3.86 -8.53 -6.68
CA PRO A 65 4.14 -9.44 -5.59
C PRO A 65 4.95 -10.65 -6.09
N PRO A 66 5.68 -11.35 -5.21
CA PRO A 66 6.39 -12.58 -5.56
C PRO A 66 5.41 -13.71 -5.91
N LYS A 67 5.85 -14.68 -6.71
CA LYS A 67 5.04 -15.88 -6.98
C LYS A 67 4.68 -16.61 -5.68
N GLY A 68 3.43 -17.04 -5.55
CA GLY A 68 2.92 -17.72 -4.36
C GLY A 68 2.75 -16.80 -3.14
N TYR A 69 2.62 -15.50 -3.36
CA TYR A 69 2.41 -14.51 -2.31
C TYR A 69 1.19 -14.81 -1.44
N ASP A 70 0.15 -15.34 -2.04
CA ASP A 70 -1.09 -15.75 -1.38
C ASP A 70 -0.84 -16.86 -0.35
N GLN A 71 -0.08 -17.90 -0.74
CA GLN A 71 0.29 -18.98 0.16
C GLN A 71 1.19 -18.50 1.29
N ASP A 72 2.14 -17.59 0.99
CA ASP A 72 3.01 -17.00 2.01
C ASP A 72 2.19 -16.23 3.06
N ILE A 73 1.22 -15.42 2.61
CA ILE A 73 0.33 -14.69 3.50
C ILE A 73 -0.52 -15.65 4.35
N MET A 74 -1.13 -16.66 3.73
CA MET A 74 -1.93 -17.65 4.46
C MET A 74 -1.11 -18.39 5.50
N ASN A 75 0.15 -18.73 5.17
CA ASN A 75 1.07 -19.38 6.11
C ASN A 75 1.39 -18.47 7.32
N GLU A 76 1.60 -17.18 7.10
CA GLU A 76 1.83 -16.26 8.23
C GLU A 76 0.58 -16.11 9.10
N VAL A 77 -0.58 -15.98 8.51
CA VAL A 77 -1.85 -15.89 9.27
C VAL A 77 -2.10 -17.18 10.06
N SER A 78 -1.79 -18.36 9.50
CA SER A 78 -1.92 -19.64 10.22
C SER A 78 -0.98 -19.79 11.43
N LYS A 79 0.14 -19.03 11.42
CA LYS A 79 1.07 -18.93 12.57
C LYS A 79 0.60 -17.91 13.63
N GLY A 80 -0.51 -17.19 13.39
CA GLY A 80 -1.01 -16.15 14.26
C GLY A 80 -0.53 -14.73 13.92
N ASN A 81 0.20 -14.53 12.81
CA ASN A 81 0.63 -13.23 12.33
C ASN A 81 -0.49 -12.57 11.52
N LEU A 82 -1.34 -11.80 12.18
CA LEU A 82 -2.59 -11.29 11.61
C LEU A 82 -2.41 -10.13 10.61
N ALA A 83 -1.24 -9.50 10.57
CA ALA A 83 -0.91 -8.43 9.64
C ALA A 83 0.59 -8.40 9.29
N GLY A 84 0.91 -7.83 8.14
CA GLY A 84 2.29 -7.67 7.72
C GLY A 84 2.46 -7.19 6.28
N CYS A 85 3.70 -7.23 5.82
CA CYS A 85 4.05 -6.85 4.44
C CYS A 85 5.17 -7.74 3.89
N PHE A 86 5.41 -7.61 2.60
CA PHE A 86 6.61 -8.14 1.96
C PHE A 86 7.77 -7.15 2.11
N ARG A 87 9.02 -7.65 1.98
CA ARG A 87 10.18 -6.79 1.74
C ARG A 87 10.01 -6.10 0.38
N MET A 88 10.51 -4.88 0.26
CA MET A 88 10.41 -4.11 -0.97
C MET A 88 11.69 -4.22 -1.82
N ARG A 89 11.53 -4.14 -3.14
CA ARG A 89 12.58 -3.86 -4.10
C ARG A 89 12.08 -2.85 -5.12
N PHE A 90 12.82 -1.76 -5.33
CA PHE A 90 12.58 -0.87 -6.46
C PHE A 90 13.09 -1.48 -7.78
N ASP A 91 12.43 -1.18 -8.88
CA ASP A 91 12.85 -1.47 -10.26
C ASP A 91 14.00 -0.53 -10.72
N SER A 92 14.98 -0.30 -9.83
CA SER A 92 16.07 0.67 -10.05
C SER A 92 17.39 0.14 -9.52
N ASN A 93 18.48 0.47 -10.26
CA ASN A 93 19.85 0.15 -9.85
C ASN A 93 20.51 1.26 -9.03
N HIS A 94 19.83 2.36 -8.75
CA HIS A 94 20.37 3.45 -7.94
C HIS A 94 20.72 2.98 -6.53
N TRP A 95 21.94 3.25 -6.08
CA TRP A 95 22.47 2.71 -4.82
C TRP A 95 21.61 3.03 -3.61
N TRP A 96 21.07 4.26 -3.52
CA TRP A 96 20.19 4.66 -2.42
C TRP A 96 18.91 3.83 -2.36
N LEU A 97 18.24 3.63 -3.52
CA LEU A 97 17.02 2.83 -3.59
C LEU A 97 17.28 1.35 -3.30
N ARG A 98 18.47 0.85 -3.64
CA ARG A 98 18.92 -0.51 -3.28
C ARG A 98 19.14 -0.62 -1.77
N LEU A 99 19.77 0.38 -1.14
CA LEU A 99 19.96 0.43 0.32
C LEU A 99 18.60 0.51 1.04
N ALA A 100 17.71 1.42 0.61
CA ALA A 100 16.37 1.53 1.14
C ALA A 100 15.60 0.19 1.03
N SER A 101 15.68 -0.47 -0.12
CA SER A 101 15.11 -1.80 -0.34
C SER A 101 15.70 -2.85 0.63
N TRP A 102 17.01 -2.85 0.83
CA TRP A 102 17.69 -3.77 1.74
C TRP A 102 17.26 -3.57 3.18
N LEU A 103 17.11 -2.32 3.62
CA LEU A 103 16.65 -1.98 4.97
C LEU A 103 15.23 -2.49 5.27
N THR A 104 14.39 -2.72 4.25
CA THR A 104 13.04 -3.24 4.48
C THR A 104 12.99 -4.67 5.04
N GLN A 105 14.10 -5.38 5.09
CA GLN A 105 14.17 -6.69 5.73
C GLN A 105 14.06 -6.64 7.26
N PHE A 106 14.44 -5.52 7.86
CA PHE A 106 14.36 -5.36 9.30
C PHE A 106 12.94 -4.92 9.68
N SER A 107 12.41 -5.46 10.77
CA SER A 107 11.09 -5.08 11.27
C SER A 107 11.13 -3.74 12.04
N TRP A 108 11.84 -2.76 11.49
CA TRP A 108 11.87 -1.42 12.06
C TRP A 108 10.74 -0.58 11.49
N ARG A 109 10.02 0.11 12.36
CA ARG A 109 8.92 0.98 11.96
C ARG A 109 9.35 2.02 10.90
N ALA A 110 10.55 2.59 11.03
CA ALA A 110 11.12 3.56 10.10
C ALA A 110 11.35 3.01 8.67
N CYS A 111 11.38 1.68 8.51
CA CYS A 111 11.54 1.02 7.21
C CYS A 111 10.20 0.61 6.57
N ARG A 112 9.06 1.05 7.13
CA ARG A 112 7.72 0.70 6.65
C ARG A 112 7.10 1.85 5.87
N GLY A 113 6.36 1.50 4.81
CA GLY A 113 5.58 2.42 3.99
C GLY A 113 4.64 1.67 3.06
N GLY A 114 3.70 2.39 2.45
CA GLY A 114 2.66 1.82 1.60
C GLY A 114 3.16 1.05 0.38
N ASP A 115 4.33 1.41 -0.14
CA ASP A 115 4.92 0.75 -1.33
C ASP A 115 5.32 -0.73 -1.09
N GLN A 116 5.26 -1.21 0.14
CA GLN A 116 5.55 -2.60 0.51
C GLN A 116 4.35 -3.53 0.40
N SER A 117 3.18 -3.04 -0.01
CA SER A 117 1.90 -3.72 0.15
C SER A 117 1.56 -4.01 1.63
N GLN A 118 0.37 -4.46 1.91
CA GLN A 118 -0.03 -4.81 3.27
C GLN A 118 -1.07 -5.92 3.26
N PHE A 119 -0.84 -7.00 4.00
CA PHE A 119 -1.90 -7.94 4.33
C PHE A 119 -2.37 -7.73 5.76
N ILE A 120 -3.64 -8.01 6.00
CA ILE A 120 -4.25 -7.94 7.32
C ILE A 120 -5.50 -8.82 7.33
N THR A 121 -5.81 -9.48 8.44
CA THR A 121 -7.11 -10.14 8.57
C THR A 121 -8.24 -9.12 8.60
N LYS A 122 -9.37 -9.44 7.99
CA LYS A 122 -10.52 -8.53 7.89
C LYS A 122 -11.02 -8.13 9.30
N GLU A 123 -11.04 -9.06 10.22
CA GLU A 123 -11.42 -8.81 11.61
C GLU A 123 -10.51 -7.77 12.28
N LEU A 124 -9.17 -7.92 12.16
CA LEU A 124 -8.22 -6.97 12.73
C LEU A 124 -8.33 -5.60 12.06
N PHE A 125 -8.53 -5.57 10.74
CA PHE A 125 -8.72 -4.33 9.98
C PHE A 125 -9.93 -3.52 10.47
N GLU A 126 -11.08 -4.20 10.66
CA GLU A 126 -12.29 -3.61 11.22
C GLU A 126 -12.07 -3.11 12.67
N LYS A 127 -11.44 -3.93 13.50
CA LYS A 127 -11.15 -3.61 14.90
C LYS A 127 -10.24 -2.39 15.06
N LEU A 128 -9.30 -2.16 14.13
CA LEU A 128 -8.40 -1.02 14.14
C LEU A 128 -9.02 0.26 13.54
N GLY A 129 -10.25 0.18 13.03
CA GLY A 129 -10.98 1.31 12.46
C GLY A 129 -10.63 1.61 11.01
N LYS A 130 -10.09 0.61 10.28
CA LYS A 130 -9.76 0.72 8.84
C LYS A 130 -8.67 1.76 8.56
N TYR A 131 -8.53 2.16 7.29
CA TYR A 131 -7.73 3.34 6.95
C TYR A 131 -8.48 4.62 7.33
N ASP A 132 -7.79 5.57 7.93
CA ASP A 132 -8.36 6.88 8.22
C ASP A 132 -8.44 7.72 6.93
N GLU A 133 -9.65 7.95 6.45
CA GLU A 133 -9.93 8.64 5.19
C GLU A 133 -9.61 10.14 5.21
N ARG A 134 -9.32 10.71 6.38
CA ARG A 134 -8.80 12.08 6.50
C ARG A 134 -7.41 12.19 5.92
N PHE A 135 -6.63 11.12 5.94
CA PHE A 135 -5.30 11.08 5.32
C PHE A 135 -5.41 10.81 3.82
N ILE A 136 -4.99 11.77 3.01
CA ILE A 136 -4.79 11.59 1.56
C ILE A 136 -3.38 11.05 1.26
N ILE A 137 -2.46 11.31 2.18
CA ILE A 137 -1.13 10.71 2.27
C ILE A 137 -0.89 10.30 3.71
N TYR A 138 0.00 9.34 3.95
CA TYR A 138 0.30 8.82 5.28
C TYR A 138 -0.74 7.83 5.84
N GLU A 139 -1.80 7.51 5.12
CA GLU A 139 -2.87 6.56 5.51
C GLU A 139 -2.30 5.19 5.90
N ASP A 140 -1.37 4.67 5.09
CA ASP A 140 -0.69 3.39 5.35
C ASP A 140 0.08 3.44 6.66
N ASN A 141 0.79 4.54 6.88
CA ASN A 141 1.62 4.73 8.07
C ASN A 141 0.80 4.85 9.35
N ASP A 142 -0.40 5.44 9.29
CA ASP A 142 -1.31 5.50 10.43
C ASP A 142 -1.72 4.09 10.87
N LEU A 143 -2.17 3.26 9.93
CA LEU A 143 -2.54 1.87 10.24
C LEU A 143 -1.34 1.03 10.69
N ILE A 144 -0.19 1.17 10.03
CA ILE A 144 1.05 0.48 10.42
C ILE A 144 1.48 0.89 11.84
N ASN A 145 1.34 2.15 12.25
CA ASN A 145 1.64 2.58 13.62
C ASN A 145 0.76 1.86 14.65
N LYS A 146 -0.54 1.71 14.36
CA LYS A 146 -1.47 0.97 15.24
C LYS A 146 -1.07 -0.48 15.39
N LEU A 147 -0.61 -1.12 14.30
CA LEU A 147 -0.13 -2.51 14.29
C LEU A 147 1.18 -2.70 15.08
N TYR A 148 2.16 -1.79 14.88
CA TYR A 148 3.42 -1.84 15.63
C TYR A 148 3.23 -1.59 17.12
N ALA A 149 2.30 -0.72 17.52
CA ALA A 149 1.98 -0.49 18.93
C ALA A 149 1.39 -1.73 19.63
N ARG A 150 0.99 -2.75 18.86
CA ARG A 150 0.39 -4.01 19.34
C ARG A 150 1.27 -5.22 19.12
N ASP A 151 2.49 -5.05 18.58
CA ASP A 151 3.36 -6.13 18.11
C ASP A 151 2.69 -7.10 17.11
N GLU A 152 1.73 -6.59 16.31
CA GLU A 152 0.94 -7.38 15.37
C GLU A 152 1.40 -7.15 13.91
N PHE A 153 2.71 -7.06 13.65
CA PHE A 153 3.22 -6.80 12.29
C PHE A 153 4.44 -7.64 11.93
N VAL A 154 4.30 -8.47 10.90
CA VAL A 154 5.39 -9.33 10.41
C VAL A 154 5.91 -8.87 9.04
N VAL A 155 7.18 -9.12 8.76
CA VAL A 155 7.81 -8.88 7.46
C VAL A 155 8.14 -10.20 6.80
N ILE A 156 7.43 -10.54 5.73
CA ILE A 156 7.69 -11.75 4.94
C ILE A 156 8.99 -11.58 4.15
N ASN A 157 9.92 -12.51 4.30
CA ASN A 157 11.25 -12.47 3.67
C ASN A 157 11.22 -12.84 2.18
N LYS A 158 10.25 -12.31 1.43
CA LYS A 158 10.20 -12.32 -0.04
C LYS A 158 10.00 -10.89 -0.54
N LYS A 159 10.39 -10.61 -1.78
CA LYS A 159 10.43 -9.22 -2.30
C LYS A 159 9.24 -8.93 -3.19
N ILE A 160 8.50 -7.88 -2.87
CA ILE A 160 7.62 -7.21 -3.82
C ILE A 160 8.44 -6.22 -4.64
N THR A 161 8.22 -6.16 -5.95
CA THR A 161 8.88 -5.16 -6.81
C THR A 161 7.91 -4.00 -7.04
N THR A 162 8.36 -2.78 -6.75
CA THR A 162 7.58 -1.55 -6.94
C THR A 162 8.27 -0.58 -7.88
N SER A 163 7.51 0.29 -8.51
CA SER A 163 8.00 1.24 -9.50
C SER A 163 8.81 2.38 -8.87
N SER A 164 9.98 2.65 -9.42
CA SER A 164 10.80 3.81 -9.08
C SER A 164 10.46 5.06 -9.91
N ARG A 165 9.43 5.01 -10.77
CA ARG A 165 9.04 6.09 -11.69
C ARG A 165 8.95 7.44 -11.00
N ARG A 166 8.39 7.48 -9.81
CA ARG A 166 8.21 8.68 -9.02
C ARG A 166 9.55 9.33 -8.62
N TYR A 167 10.52 8.51 -8.23
CA TYR A 167 11.89 8.95 -7.93
C TYR A 167 12.63 9.43 -9.18
N LYS A 168 12.41 8.78 -10.33
CA LYS A 168 12.98 9.19 -11.61
C LYS A 168 12.46 10.56 -12.04
N ASN A 169 11.15 10.79 -11.92
CA ASN A 169 10.51 12.03 -12.38
C ASN A 169 10.80 13.24 -11.46
N ASN A 170 10.85 13.03 -10.15
CA ASN A 170 10.99 14.12 -9.17
C ASN A 170 12.42 14.32 -8.66
N GLY A 171 13.34 13.44 -9.02
CA GLY A 171 14.68 13.39 -8.45
C GLY A 171 14.72 12.67 -7.10
N ILE A 172 15.68 11.75 -6.96
CA ILE A 172 15.75 10.82 -5.83
C ILE A 172 15.87 11.55 -4.50
N TRP A 173 16.84 12.47 -4.40
CA TRP A 173 17.11 13.18 -3.15
C TRP A 173 16.05 14.21 -2.79
N LYS A 174 15.50 14.91 -3.80
CA LYS A 174 14.40 15.85 -3.61
C LYS A 174 13.18 15.13 -3.02
N LEU A 175 12.77 14.02 -3.64
CA LEU A 175 11.61 13.26 -3.21
C LEU A 175 11.84 12.64 -1.82
N GLN A 176 13.00 12.07 -1.58
CA GLN A 176 13.36 11.47 -0.29
C GLN A 176 13.33 12.50 0.84
N TYR A 177 13.88 13.70 0.63
CA TYR A 177 13.83 14.79 1.59
C TYR A 177 12.38 15.15 1.95
N HIS A 178 11.50 15.27 0.95
CA HIS A 178 10.11 15.62 1.22
C HIS A 178 9.34 14.50 1.93
N PHE A 179 9.64 13.24 1.66
CA PHE A 179 9.07 12.15 2.45
C PHE A 179 9.53 12.21 3.91
N TRP A 180 10.81 12.41 4.17
CA TRP A 180 11.28 12.59 5.54
C TRP A 180 10.63 13.80 6.23
N ALA A 181 10.49 14.90 5.52
CA ALA A 181 9.82 16.09 6.05
C ALA A 181 8.35 15.80 6.43
N ILE A 182 7.62 14.97 5.67
CA ILE A 182 6.25 14.53 6.01
C ILE A 182 6.26 13.72 7.32
N TYR A 183 7.20 12.80 7.49
CA TYR A 183 7.31 12.01 8.73
C TYR A 183 7.63 12.91 9.94
N VAL A 184 8.57 13.83 9.80
CA VAL A 184 8.95 14.78 10.88
C VAL A 184 7.77 15.69 11.22
N LYS A 185 7.08 16.25 10.20
CA LYS A 185 5.88 17.08 10.43
C LYS A 185 4.80 16.31 11.19
N LYS A 186 4.54 15.07 10.80
CA LYS A 186 3.56 14.21 11.50
C LYS A 186 3.99 13.95 12.95
N TRP A 187 5.26 13.67 13.17
CA TRP A 187 5.80 13.49 14.53
C TRP A 187 5.66 14.74 15.40
N LEU A 188 5.79 15.93 14.80
CA LEU A 188 5.56 17.22 15.45
C LEU A 188 4.07 17.60 15.62
N GLY A 189 3.15 16.71 15.23
CA GLY A 189 1.71 16.88 15.45
C GLY A 189 0.92 17.46 14.27
N ALA A 190 1.53 17.58 13.08
CA ALA A 190 0.81 18.09 11.90
C ALA A 190 -0.47 17.29 11.60
N SER A 191 -1.53 18.01 11.22
CA SER A 191 -2.81 17.43 10.83
C SER A 191 -2.73 16.73 9.46
N ALA A 192 -3.77 15.96 9.11
CA ALA A 192 -3.86 15.31 7.80
C ALA A 192 -3.91 16.34 6.66
N GLU A 193 -4.61 17.46 6.86
CA GLU A 193 -4.73 18.56 5.93
C GLU A 193 -3.40 19.24 5.68
N GLU A 194 -2.65 19.57 6.74
CA GLU A 194 -1.33 20.20 6.65
C GLU A 194 -0.32 19.32 5.91
N LEU A 195 -0.36 18.00 6.13
CA LEU A 195 0.48 17.05 5.39
C LEU A 195 0.10 17.02 3.91
N HIS A 196 -1.21 17.03 3.61
CA HIS A 196 -1.69 17.04 2.24
C HIS A 196 -1.30 18.31 1.48
N GLU A 197 -1.47 19.47 2.10
CA GLU A 197 -1.06 20.77 1.52
C GLU A 197 0.46 20.79 1.23
N TYR A 198 1.25 20.35 2.20
CA TYR A 198 2.70 20.24 2.00
C TYR A 198 3.05 19.34 0.82
N TYR A 199 2.43 18.16 0.74
CA TYR A 199 2.63 17.20 -0.33
C TYR A 199 2.24 17.76 -1.70
N LYS A 200 1.07 18.36 -1.79
CA LYS A 200 0.57 18.99 -3.03
C LYS A 200 1.53 20.08 -3.52
N LYS A 201 1.98 20.94 -2.62
CA LYS A 201 2.86 22.08 -2.93
C LYS A 201 4.29 21.66 -3.31
N LYS A 202 4.81 20.53 -2.79
CA LYS A 202 6.24 20.18 -2.89
C LYS A 202 6.55 18.96 -3.75
N ILE A 203 5.57 18.11 -3.99
CA ILE A 203 5.78 16.81 -4.66
C ILE A 203 4.90 16.68 -5.91
N VAL A 204 3.69 17.25 -5.92
CA VAL A 204 2.76 17.13 -7.05
C VAL A 204 2.84 18.34 -8.00
N SER A 205 3.26 19.50 -7.48
CA SER A 205 3.42 20.75 -8.28
C SER A 205 4.61 20.69 -9.21
#